data_9ba20cfe66e431ec9480fdc8d540dc5c
#
_entry.id   9ba20cfe66e431ec9480fdc8d540dc5c
#
_cell.length_a   1.000
_cell.length_b   1.000
_cell.length_c   1.000
_cell.angle_alpha   90.00
_cell.angle_beta   90.00
_cell.angle_gamma   90.00
#
_symmetry.space_group_name_H-M   'P 1'
#
loop_
_entity.id
_entity.type
_entity.pdbx_description
1 polymer ?
#
loop_
_entity_poly.entity_id
_entity_poly.type
_entity_poly.pdbx_seq_one_letter_code
_entity_poly.pdbx_strand_id
1 'polypeptide(L)'
;LSEFHLDDNFLLARKTQALGLRAKLIQSIRQFFIQHNFLEVETPIRIPAPAPEEHIEAIPSDNWFLQTSPELCMKRLLAAGFPRIFQISKCFRAAERGSKHLPEFTMLEWYVAQFDYHQLIGQCEAMLIAAFKAMGHTQNITWQNKKINLASPWERITVAEAFSRYAPITISEALQQDKFDEILVEYIEPRLGIDRPTFIYDYPAKLAALAKLKDSNANVAERFELYIGGLELANGFSELTDVHEQRQRFEEAQEARAAKNWARYPMPTKFLNSLQTMPPCAGIALGIDRLAMILANTVTIDDVVAFPPEAL
;
A
#
# COMPACT_ATOMS: atom_id res chain seq x y z
N LEU A 1 -29.30 33.28 10.27
CA LEU A 1 -27.90 33.20 9.85
C LEU A 1 -27.87 32.41 8.57
N SER A 2 -27.74 33.09 7.40
CA SER A 2 -27.60 32.44 6.10
C SER A 2 -26.30 31.65 6.11
N GLU A 3 -26.37 30.32 5.92
CA GLU A 3 -25.23 29.50 5.60
C GLU A 3 -24.63 30.06 4.28
N PHE A 4 -23.42 30.57 4.36
CA PHE A 4 -22.63 30.87 3.17
C PHE A 4 -22.28 29.53 2.53
N HIS A 5 -23.06 29.08 1.57
CA HIS A 5 -22.63 28.04 0.63
C HIS A 5 -21.46 28.66 -0.20
N LEU A 6 -20.23 28.23 0.09
CA LEU A 6 -19.13 28.52 -0.80
C LEU A 6 -19.47 27.87 -2.16
N ASP A 7 -19.37 28.65 -3.23
CA ASP A 7 -19.55 28.15 -4.60
C ASP A 7 -18.61 26.95 -4.83
N ASP A 8 -19.13 25.83 -5.31
CA ASP A 8 -18.38 24.60 -5.60
C ASP A 8 -17.17 24.89 -6.49
N ASN A 9 -17.29 25.79 -7.45
CA ASN A 9 -16.18 26.23 -8.29
C ASN A 9 -15.06 26.90 -7.48
N PHE A 10 -15.39 27.64 -6.45
CA PHE A 10 -14.39 28.25 -5.57
C PHE A 10 -13.66 27.18 -4.74
N LEU A 11 -14.36 26.18 -4.23
CA LEU A 11 -13.76 25.06 -3.50
C LEU A 11 -12.81 24.26 -4.40
N LEU A 12 -13.22 23.97 -5.64
CA LEU A 12 -12.37 23.31 -6.64
C LEU A 12 -11.15 24.16 -7.01
N ALA A 13 -11.31 25.46 -7.21
CA ALA A 13 -10.20 26.36 -7.54
C ALA A 13 -9.11 26.38 -6.47
N ARG A 14 -9.46 26.26 -5.19
CA ARG A 14 -8.50 26.18 -4.09
C ARG A 14 -7.59 24.95 -4.18
N LYS A 15 -8.01 23.86 -4.82
CA LYS A 15 -7.26 22.63 -5.00
C LYS A 15 -6.25 22.69 -6.16
N THR A 16 -6.22 23.75 -6.95
CA THR A 16 -5.39 23.87 -8.17
C THR A 16 -3.92 23.51 -7.90
N GLN A 17 -3.34 24.01 -6.81
CA GLN A 17 -1.94 23.75 -6.45
C GLN A 17 -1.71 22.28 -6.10
N ALA A 18 -2.55 21.68 -5.26
CA ALA A 18 -2.44 20.29 -4.83
C ALA A 18 -2.64 19.32 -6.00
N LEU A 19 -3.63 19.58 -6.86
CA LEU A 19 -3.88 18.78 -8.07
C LEU A 19 -2.74 18.91 -9.08
N GLY A 20 -2.18 20.10 -9.26
CA GLY A 20 -1.00 20.31 -10.10
C GLY A 20 0.24 19.57 -9.58
N LEU A 21 0.46 19.60 -8.26
CA LEU A 21 1.52 18.84 -7.59
C LEU A 21 1.32 17.33 -7.77
N ARG A 22 0.10 16.83 -7.55
CA ARG A 22 -0.26 15.43 -7.76
C ARG A 22 -0.01 14.97 -9.20
N ALA A 23 -0.37 15.78 -10.19
CA ALA A 23 -0.12 15.48 -11.60
C ALA A 23 1.39 15.35 -11.90
N LYS A 24 2.21 16.27 -11.40
CA LYS A 24 3.68 16.21 -11.53
C LYS A 24 4.27 15.00 -10.83
N LEU A 25 3.78 14.67 -9.64
CA LEU A 25 4.19 13.46 -8.89
C LEU A 25 3.97 12.21 -9.73
N ILE A 26 2.77 12.01 -10.27
CA ILE A 26 2.44 10.85 -11.11
C ILE A 26 3.35 10.79 -12.35
N GLN A 27 3.59 11.91 -13.01
CA GLN A 27 4.50 11.98 -14.16
C GLN A 27 5.93 11.59 -13.78
N SER A 28 6.45 12.07 -12.65
CA SER A 28 7.80 11.75 -12.19
C SER A 28 7.96 10.28 -11.83
N ILE A 29 6.94 9.67 -11.23
CA ILE A 29 6.91 8.24 -10.91
C ILE A 29 6.93 7.41 -12.23
N ARG A 30 6.08 7.73 -13.20
CA ARG A 30 6.11 7.06 -14.52
C ARG A 30 7.47 7.17 -15.17
N GLN A 31 8.08 8.35 -15.17
CA GLN A 31 9.40 8.58 -15.75
C GLN A 31 10.47 7.71 -15.08
N PHE A 32 10.42 7.56 -13.76
CA PHE A 32 11.33 6.66 -13.05
C PHE A 32 11.20 5.21 -13.54
N PHE A 33 9.99 4.67 -13.61
CA PHE A 33 9.78 3.29 -14.02
C PHE A 33 10.16 3.05 -15.49
N ILE A 34 9.83 3.98 -16.38
CA ILE A 34 10.21 3.90 -17.83
C ILE A 34 11.75 3.88 -17.94
N GLN A 35 12.47 4.74 -17.22
CA GLN A 35 13.93 4.78 -17.23
C GLN A 35 14.60 3.53 -16.66
N HIS A 36 13.87 2.76 -15.83
CA HIS A 36 14.34 1.51 -15.24
C HIS A 36 13.81 0.26 -15.98
N ASN A 37 13.33 0.43 -17.22
CA ASN A 37 12.84 -0.64 -18.10
C ASN A 37 11.65 -1.42 -17.52
N PHE A 38 10.72 -0.74 -16.85
CA PHE A 38 9.44 -1.31 -16.48
C PHE A 38 8.41 -1.11 -17.59
N LEU A 39 7.58 -2.11 -17.78
CA LEU A 39 6.38 -2.00 -18.61
C LEU A 39 5.22 -1.45 -17.77
N GLU A 40 4.62 -0.33 -18.16
CA GLU A 40 3.33 0.09 -17.61
C GLU A 40 2.24 -0.82 -18.16
N VAL A 41 1.45 -1.41 -17.28
CA VAL A 41 0.36 -2.32 -17.64
C VAL A 41 -0.97 -1.76 -17.14
N GLU A 42 -2.06 -2.21 -17.77
CA GLU A 42 -3.42 -1.96 -17.31
C GLU A 42 -4.13 -3.30 -17.09
N THR A 43 -4.74 -3.44 -15.91
CA THR A 43 -5.57 -4.59 -15.57
C THR A 43 -7.03 -4.16 -15.40
N PRO A 44 -8.00 -5.08 -15.59
CA PRO A 44 -9.40 -4.73 -15.41
C PRO A 44 -9.71 -4.21 -14.01
N ILE A 45 -10.44 -3.11 -13.93
CA ILE A 45 -10.97 -2.56 -12.68
C ILE A 45 -12.08 -3.46 -12.10
N ARG A 46 -12.88 -4.05 -12.98
CA ARG A 46 -13.97 -4.95 -12.62
C ARG A 46 -13.50 -6.40 -12.74
N ILE A 47 -13.49 -7.14 -11.65
CA ILE A 47 -12.92 -8.48 -11.54
C ILE A 47 -13.91 -9.48 -10.96
N PRO A 48 -13.87 -10.77 -11.36
CA PRO A 48 -14.79 -11.78 -10.87
C PRO A 48 -14.50 -12.26 -9.45
N ALA A 49 -13.24 -12.13 -8.98
CA ALA A 49 -12.78 -12.61 -7.68
C ALA A 49 -11.65 -11.71 -7.17
N PRO A 50 -11.92 -10.84 -6.20
CA PRO A 50 -10.87 -10.14 -5.47
C PRO A 50 -10.06 -11.10 -4.60
N ALA A 51 -8.88 -10.67 -4.12
CA ALA A 51 -8.15 -11.42 -3.12
C ALA A 51 -9.02 -11.54 -1.85
N PRO A 52 -9.19 -12.74 -1.29
CA PRO A 52 -9.82 -12.89 0.00
C PRO A 52 -8.89 -12.35 1.08
N GLU A 53 -9.23 -11.19 1.63
CA GLU A 53 -8.52 -10.54 2.74
C GLU A 53 -9.48 -10.32 3.91
N GLU A 54 -8.98 -10.49 5.13
CA GLU A 54 -9.80 -10.47 6.34
C GLU A 54 -10.37 -9.08 6.66
N HIS A 55 -9.64 -8.02 6.28
CA HIS A 55 -9.96 -6.64 6.68
C HIS A 55 -10.33 -5.72 5.50
N ILE A 56 -10.31 -6.22 4.27
CA ILE A 56 -10.64 -5.45 3.07
C ILE A 56 -11.95 -5.95 2.47
N GLU A 57 -12.88 -5.02 2.24
CA GLU A 57 -14.15 -5.33 1.61
C GLU A 57 -14.23 -4.70 0.22
N ALA A 58 -14.48 -5.55 -0.80
CA ALA A 58 -14.65 -5.11 -2.18
C ALA A 58 -16.06 -4.59 -2.43
N ILE A 59 -16.19 -3.55 -3.26
CA ILE A 59 -17.47 -3.00 -3.68
C ILE A 59 -18.07 -3.91 -4.77
N PRO A 60 -19.31 -4.43 -4.59
CA PRO A 60 -19.97 -5.23 -5.60
C PRO A 60 -20.25 -4.41 -6.87
N SER A 61 -20.12 -5.06 -8.04
CA SER A 61 -20.47 -4.51 -9.34
C SER A 61 -21.20 -5.58 -10.14
N ASP A 62 -22.51 -5.64 -9.98
CA ASP A 62 -23.36 -6.71 -10.47
C ASP A 62 -22.95 -8.05 -9.82
N ASN A 63 -22.63 -9.10 -10.60
CA ASN A 63 -22.09 -10.38 -10.10
C ASN A 63 -20.56 -10.44 -10.03
N TRP A 64 -19.88 -9.31 -10.19
CA TRP A 64 -18.43 -9.14 -10.03
C TRP A 64 -18.14 -8.09 -8.94
N PHE A 65 -16.87 -7.64 -8.86
CA PHE A 65 -16.41 -6.68 -7.86
C PHE A 65 -15.53 -5.63 -8.52
N LEU A 66 -15.51 -4.44 -7.94
CA LEU A 66 -14.44 -3.48 -8.21
C LEU A 66 -13.17 -3.93 -7.48
N GLN A 67 -12.02 -3.85 -8.15
CA GLN A 67 -10.74 -4.31 -7.59
C GLN A 67 -10.36 -3.54 -6.34
N THR A 68 -9.95 -4.26 -5.30
CA THR A 68 -9.33 -3.67 -4.10
C THR A 68 -7.84 -3.37 -4.32
N SER A 69 -7.24 -4.06 -5.28
CA SER A 69 -5.87 -3.99 -5.75
C SER A 69 -5.76 -4.69 -7.12
N PRO A 70 -4.86 -4.28 -8.02
CA PRO A 70 -4.56 -5.01 -9.27
C PRO A 70 -3.68 -6.26 -9.05
N GLU A 71 -3.24 -6.55 -7.84
CA GLU A 71 -2.23 -7.53 -7.44
C GLU A 71 -2.40 -8.89 -8.15
N LEU A 72 -3.58 -9.54 -8.03
CA LEU A 72 -3.79 -10.88 -8.59
C LEU A 72 -3.64 -10.91 -10.12
N CYS A 73 -4.03 -9.84 -10.80
CA CYS A 73 -3.86 -9.72 -12.24
C CYS A 73 -2.40 -9.44 -12.62
N MET A 74 -1.72 -8.57 -11.90
CA MET A 74 -0.32 -8.25 -12.14
C MET A 74 0.60 -9.44 -11.88
N LYS A 75 0.38 -10.21 -10.82
CA LYS A 75 1.12 -11.47 -10.55
C LYS A 75 0.95 -12.51 -11.65
N ARG A 76 -0.23 -12.57 -12.29
CA ARG A 76 -0.42 -13.44 -13.47
C ARG A 76 0.40 -12.99 -14.66
N LEU A 77 0.66 -11.69 -14.82
CA LEU A 77 1.59 -11.20 -15.85
C LEU A 77 3.04 -11.62 -15.56
N LEU A 78 3.47 -11.56 -14.26
CA LEU A 78 4.78 -12.10 -13.88
C LEU A 78 4.91 -13.59 -14.22
N ALA A 79 3.88 -14.39 -13.91
CA ALA A 79 3.82 -15.81 -14.24
C ALA A 79 3.85 -16.07 -15.75
N ALA A 80 3.37 -15.12 -16.56
CA ALA A 80 3.43 -15.15 -18.03
C ALA A 80 4.76 -14.64 -18.62
N GLY A 81 5.74 -14.27 -17.77
CA GLY A 81 7.09 -13.90 -18.20
C GLY A 81 7.34 -12.40 -18.34
N PHE A 82 6.50 -11.53 -17.80
CA PHE A 82 6.75 -10.08 -17.74
C PHE A 82 7.58 -9.73 -16.49
N PRO A 83 8.91 -9.50 -16.59
CA PRO A 83 9.78 -9.51 -15.42
C PRO A 83 9.75 -8.24 -14.58
N ARG A 84 9.30 -7.11 -15.14
CA ARG A 84 9.24 -5.79 -14.50
C ARG A 84 8.01 -5.04 -15.00
N ILE A 85 7.03 -4.90 -14.15
CA ILE A 85 5.77 -4.25 -14.48
C ILE A 85 5.36 -3.28 -13.40
N PHE A 86 4.67 -2.22 -13.77
CA PHE A 86 4.03 -1.30 -12.84
C PHE A 86 2.66 -0.86 -13.37
N GLN A 87 1.80 -0.42 -12.47
CA GLN A 87 0.48 0.11 -12.79
C GLN A 87 0.12 1.23 -11.80
N ILE A 88 -0.46 2.31 -12.32
CA ILE A 88 -1.15 3.32 -11.51
C ILE A 88 -2.63 3.19 -11.82
N SER A 89 -3.41 2.74 -10.86
CA SER A 89 -4.84 2.45 -11.08
C SER A 89 -5.72 2.93 -9.95
N LYS A 90 -7.02 3.03 -10.23
CA LYS A 90 -8.06 3.18 -9.22
C LYS A 90 -8.30 1.85 -8.52
N CYS A 91 -8.35 1.92 -7.18
CA CYS A 91 -8.73 0.84 -6.30
C CYS A 91 -9.92 1.26 -5.46
N PHE A 92 -10.70 0.26 -5.01
CA PHE A 92 -11.99 0.49 -4.36
C PHE A 92 -12.08 -0.39 -3.12
N ARG A 93 -12.37 0.23 -1.96
CA ARG A 93 -12.56 -0.49 -0.71
C ARG A 93 -13.81 0.05 -0.02
N ALA A 94 -14.76 -0.84 0.23
CA ALA A 94 -16.02 -0.48 0.87
C ALA A 94 -15.74 0.04 2.29
N ALA A 95 -16.52 1.03 2.72
CA ALA A 95 -16.49 1.62 4.05
C ALA A 95 -15.15 2.30 4.47
N GLU A 96 -14.13 2.34 3.63
CA GLU A 96 -12.91 3.09 3.92
C GLU A 96 -13.10 4.58 3.65
N ARG A 97 -13.61 5.33 4.63
CA ARG A 97 -13.77 6.79 4.58
C ARG A 97 -13.24 7.44 5.86
N GLY A 98 -12.30 8.36 5.69
CA GLY A 98 -11.68 9.09 6.81
C GLY A 98 -10.74 10.18 6.31
N SER A 99 -10.04 10.85 7.22
CA SER A 99 -9.09 11.91 6.86
C SER A 99 -7.92 11.43 5.98
N LYS A 100 -7.62 10.13 6.01
CA LYS A 100 -6.50 9.50 5.29
C LYS A 100 -6.94 8.40 4.33
N HIS A 101 -8.26 8.19 4.15
CA HIS A 101 -8.85 7.10 3.36
C HIS A 101 -10.01 7.59 2.52
N LEU A 102 -10.10 7.05 1.32
CA LEU A 102 -11.23 7.20 0.39
C LEU A 102 -11.69 5.83 -0.08
N PRO A 103 -13.00 5.62 -0.29
CA PRO A 103 -13.52 4.36 -0.85
C PRO A 103 -13.07 4.12 -2.29
N GLU A 104 -12.75 5.18 -3.04
CA GLU A 104 -12.06 5.16 -4.32
C GLU A 104 -10.77 5.96 -4.21
N PHE A 105 -9.63 5.32 -4.42
CA PHE A 105 -8.31 5.93 -4.29
C PHE A 105 -7.37 5.49 -5.41
N THR A 106 -6.22 6.14 -5.51
CA THR A 106 -5.21 5.82 -6.53
C THR A 106 -4.04 5.08 -5.90
N MET A 107 -3.76 3.90 -6.42
CA MET A 107 -2.66 3.06 -6.01
C MET A 107 -1.62 2.93 -7.14
N LEU A 108 -0.36 2.99 -6.78
CA LEU A 108 0.76 2.54 -7.58
C LEU A 108 1.15 1.15 -7.10
N GLU A 109 1.20 0.19 -7.99
CA GLU A 109 1.80 -1.12 -7.71
C GLU A 109 2.89 -1.44 -8.71
N TRP A 110 3.94 -2.11 -8.25
CA TRP A 110 4.96 -2.64 -9.14
C TRP A 110 5.54 -3.94 -8.62
N TYR A 111 6.01 -4.76 -9.55
CA TYR A 111 6.50 -6.10 -9.30
C TYR A 111 7.77 -6.34 -10.08
N VAL A 112 8.73 -7.06 -9.46
CA VAL A 112 10.03 -7.37 -10.05
C VAL A 112 10.35 -8.83 -9.85
N ALA A 113 10.52 -9.56 -10.96
CA ALA A 113 11.01 -10.94 -10.94
C ALA A 113 12.46 -11.00 -10.44
N GLN A 114 12.79 -12.05 -9.68
CA GLN A 114 14.10 -12.31 -9.09
C GLN A 114 14.54 -11.27 -8.05
N PHE A 115 13.60 -10.47 -7.51
CA PHE A 115 13.85 -9.60 -6.36
C PHE A 115 13.31 -10.24 -5.10
N ASP A 116 13.96 -9.90 -3.97
CA ASP A 116 13.42 -10.06 -2.63
C ASP A 116 12.91 -8.70 -2.07
N TYR A 117 12.30 -8.74 -0.89
CA TYR A 117 11.77 -7.56 -0.23
C TYR A 117 12.84 -6.52 0.16
N HIS A 118 14.10 -6.92 0.44
CA HIS A 118 15.18 -5.98 0.73
C HIS A 118 15.62 -5.19 -0.52
N GLN A 119 15.69 -5.87 -1.67
CA GLN A 119 15.97 -5.21 -2.94
C GLN A 119 14.83 -4.26 -3.33
N LEU A 120 13.58 -4.66 -3.04
CA LEU A 120 12.40 -3.83 -3.28
C LEU A 120 12.35 -2.60 -2.37
N ILE A 121 12.74 -2.71 -1.09
CA ILE A 121 12.95 -1.57 -0.17
C ILE A 121 13.92 -0.55 -0.79
N GLY A 122 15.07 -1.01 -1.28
CA GLY A 122 16.05 -0.14 -1.93
C GLY A 122 15.50 0.56 -3.18
N GLN A 123 14.71 -0.15 -3.99
CA GLN A 123 14.08 0.42 -5.18
C GLN A 123 12.98 1.43 -4.82
N CYS A 124 12.17 1.15 -3.79
CA CYS A 124 11.16 2.07 -3.28
C CYS A 124 11.80 3.38 -2.79
N GLU A 125 12.86 3.30 -1.99
CA GLU A 125 13.64 4.45 -1.54
C GLU A 125 14.17 5.27 -2.73
N ALA A 126 14.79 4.62 -3.72
CA ALA A 126 15.33 5.30 -4.90
C ALA A 126 14.24 6.00 -5.74
N MET A 127 13.10 5.34 -5.93
CA MET A 127 11.95 5.89 -6.66
C MET A 127 11.40 7.14 -5.96
N LEU A 128 11.21 7.08 -4.65
CA LEU A 128 10.66 8.21 -3.89
C LEU A 128 11.65 9.37 -3.81
N ILE A 129 12.96 9.13 -3.64
CA ILE A 129 13.98 10.18 -3.71
C ILE A 129 13.95 10.88 -5.07
N ALA A 130 13.83 10.12 -6.17
CA ALA A 130 13.72 10.69 -7.51
C ALA A 130 12.44 11.55 -7.66
N ALA A 131 11.31 11.04 -7.16
CA ALA A 131 10.04 11.76 -7.17
C ALA A 131 10.10 13.05 -6.34
N PHE A 132 10.62 13.01 -5.13
CA PHE A 132 10.80 14.18 -4.27
C PHE A 132 11.73 15.22 -4.92
N LYS A 133 12.83 14.78 -5.52
CA LYS A 133 13.75 15.66 -6.24
C LYS A 133 13.06 16.34 -7.43
N ALA A 134 12.24 15.62 -8.18
CA ALA A 134 11.46 16.20 -9.29
C ALA A 134 10.44 17.25 -8.81
N MET A 135 9.98 17.15 -7.55
CA MET A 135 9.12 18.15 -6.90
C MET A 135 9.89 19.31 -6.24
N GLY A 136 11.24 19.33 -6.34
CA GLY A 136 12.09 20.36 -5.75
C GLY A 136 12.56 20.08 -4.33
N HIS A 137 12.26 18.89 -3.78
CA HIS A 137 12.68 18.49 -2.45
C HIS A 137 13.95 17.62 -2.54
N THR A 138 15.12 18.20 -2.26
CA THR A 138 16.41 17.49 -2.38
C THR A 138 16.96 16.97 -1.06
N GLN A 139 16.64 17.61 0.05
CA GLN A 139 17.16 17.26 1.37
C GLN A 139 16.07 16.97 2.38
N ASN A 140 14.98 17.72 2.34
CA ASN A 140 13.93 17.65 3.34
C ASN A 140 12.57 17.93 2.70
N ILE A 141 11.53 17.36 3.35
CA ILE A 141 10.13 17.79 3.19
C ILE A 141 9.61 18.32 4.52
N THR A 142 8.57 19.13 4.46
CA THR A 142 7.86 19.58 5.65
C THR A 142 6.50 18.89 5.70
N TRP A 143 6.21 18.25 6.81
CA TRP A 143 4.93 17.60 7.08
C TRP A 143 4.45 18.00 8.48
N GLN A 144 3.28 18.63 8.57
CA GLN A 144 2.67 19.07 9.83
C GLN A 144 3.68 19.81 10.76
N ASN A 145 4.38 20.81 10.19
CA ASN A 145 5.41 21.62 10.86
C ASN A 145 6.68 20.83 11.28
N LYS A 146 6.79 19.55 10.96
CA LYS A 146 8.00 18.74 11.18
C LYS A 146 8.82 18.67 9.90
N LYS A 147 10.13 18.79 10.05
CA LYS A 147 11.08 18.68 8.95
C LYS A 147 11.60 17.25 8.88
N ILE A 148 11.31 16.55 7.81
CA ILE A 148 11.69 15.16 7.57
C ILE A 148 12.88 15.13 6.62
N ASN A 149 14.00 14.53 7.05
CA ASN A 149 15.22 14.41 6.27
C ASN A 149 15.10 13.28 5.24
N LEU A 150 15.28 13.58 3.95
CA LEU A 150 15.20 12.63 2.84
C LEU A 150 16.55 12.00 2.46
N ALA A 151 17.63 12.33 3.17
CA ALA A 151 18.96 11.77 2.86
C ALA A 151 18.97 10.24 3.03
N SER A 152 19.47 9.54 2.01
CA SER A 152 19.72 8.09 2.04
C SER A 152 20.94 7.77 2.94
N PRO A 153 20.98 6.59 3.59
CA PRO A 153 19.92 5.59 3.64
C PRO A 153 18.78 5.96 4.62
N TRP A 154 17.56 5.59 4.26
CA TRP A 154 16.42 5.72 5.16
C TRP A 154 16.48 4.70 6.31
N GLU A 155 15.78 4.98 7.39
CA GLU A 155 15.76 4.08 8.54
C GLU A 155 15.09 2.74 8.17
N ARG A 156 15.67 1.64 8.68
CA ARG A 156 15.15 0.29 8.52
C ARG A 156 15.20 -0.39 9.87
N ILE A 157 14.03 -0.74 10.41
CA ILE A 157 13.90 -1.44 11.68
C ILE A 157 12.97 -2.64 11.51
N THR A 158 13.24 -3.71 12.23
CA THR A 158 12.32 -4.84 12.26
C THR A 158 11.07 -4.50 13.06
N VAL A 159 9.96 -5.20 12.80
CA VAL A 159 8.76 -5.09 13.64
C VAL A 159 9.10 -5.40 15.11
N ALA A 160 10.00 -6.37 15.36
CA ALA A 160 10.47 -6.70 16.71
C ALA A 160 11.16 -5.51 17.40
N GLU A 161 12.03 -4.81 16.68
CA GLU A 161 12.70 -3.60 17.19
C GLU A 161 11.71 -2.47 17.43
N ALA A 162 10.72 -2.28 16.53
CA ALA A 162 9.69 -1.25 16.68
C ALA A 162 8.84 -1.51 17.93
N PHE A 163 8.41 -2.76 18.17
CA PHE A 163 7.70 -3.14 19.39
C PHE A 163 8.56 -2.93 20.64
N SER A 164 9.81 -3.37 20.62
CA SER A 164 10.74 -3.18 21.74
C SER A 164 10.96 -1.71 22.10
N ARG A 165 10.94 -0.81 21.10
CA ARG A 165 11.17 0.63 21.31
C ARG A 165 9.93 1.37 21.78
N TYR A 166 8.74 0.99 21.29
CA TYR A 166 7.57 1.87 21.33
C TYR A 166 6.33 1.22 21.93
N ALA A 167 6.21 -0.11 21.91
CA ALA A 167 5.01 -0.79 22.41
C ALA A 167 5.01 -0.98 23.92
N PRO A 168 3.84 -0.95 24.57
CA PRO A 168 3.71 -1.21 26.02
C PRO A 168 3.83 -2.69 26.39
N ILE A 169 3.67 -3.60 25.42
CA ILE A 169 3.75 -5.05 25.58
C ILE A 169 4.58 -5.69 24.47
N THR A 170 4.97 -6.93 24.64
CA THR A 170 5.74 -7.69 23.63
C THR A 170 4.87 -8.08 22.42
N ILE A 171 5.52 -8.40 21.30
CA ILE A 171 4.82 -8.95 20.11
C ILE A 171 4.04 -10.21 20.48
N SER A 172 4.64 -11.11 21.27
CA SER A 172 3.99 -12.35 21.65
C SER A 172 2.70 -12.12 22.43
N GLU A 173 2.73 -11.20 23.40
CA GLU A 173 1.54 -10.80 24.13
C GLU A 173 0.49 -10.12 23.23
N ALA A 174 0.93 -9.24 22.33
CA ALA A 174 0.05 -8.57 21.39
C ALA A 174 -0.68 -9.56 20.46
N LEU A 175 0.04 -10.56 19.93
CA LEU A 175 -0.54 -11.60 19.08
C LEU A 175 -1.48 -12.55 19.84
N GLN A 176 -1.16 -12.87 21.09
CA GLN A 176 -2.00 -13.72 21.94
C GLN A 176 -3.31 -13.03 22.33
N GLN A 177 -3.27 -11.71 22.52
CA GLN A 177 -4.42 -10.88 22.91
C GLN A 177 -5.20 -10.35 21.70
N ASP A 178 -4.78 -10.65 20.48
CA ASP A 178 -5.35 -10.08 19.22
C ASP A 178 -5.34 -8.56 19.16
N LYS A 179 -4.26 -7.94 19.69
CA LYS A 179 -4.06 -6.49 19.83
C LYS A 179 -2.91 -5.94 18.99
N PHE A 180 -2.37 -6.73 18.07
CA PHE A 180 -1.21 -6.31 17.30
C PHE A 180 -1.47 -5.02 16.52
N ASP A 181 -2.57 -4.96 15.76
CA ASP A 181 -2.91 -3.80 14.94
C ASP A 181 -3.27 -2.56 15.80
N GLU A 182 -3.98 -2.76 16.91
CA GLU A 182 -4.28 -1.68 17.87
C GLU A 182 -2.98 -1.04 18.37
N ILE A 183 -2.03 -1.87 18.80
CA ILE A 183 -0.73 -1.39 19.32
C ILE A 183 0.11 -0.76 18.21
N LEU A 184 0.12 -1.33 17.03
CA LEU A 184 0.81 -0.77 15.87
C LEU A 184 0.31 0.65 15.60
N VAL A 185 -1.00 0.82 15.48
CA VAL A 185 -1.64 2.11 15.14
C VAL A 185 -1.50 3.14 16.26
N GLU A 186 -1.68 2.73 17.53
CA GLU A 186 -1.72 3.67 18.65
C GLU A 186 -0.32 4.07 19.14
N TYR A 187 0.63 3.12 19.18
CA TYR A 187 1.92 3.34 19.83
C TYR A 187 3.10 3.40 18.86
N ILE A 188 3.07 2.71 17.73
CA ILE A 188 4.23 2.55 16.86
C ILE A 188 4.17 3.50 15.67
N GLU A 189 3.13 3.45 14.85
CA GLU A 189 2.98 4.27 13.64
C GLU A 189 3.21 5.77 13.88
N PRO A 190 2.67 6.40 14.96
CA PRO A 190 2.87 7.83 15.19
C PRO A 190 4.33 8.23 15.46
N ARG A 191 5.21 7.26 15.66
CA ARG A 191 6.65 7.44 15.92
C ARG A 191 7.53 7.11 14.73
N LEU A 192 6.95 6.48 13.68
CA LEU A 192 7.68 6.09 12.48
C LEU A 192 7.75 7.24 11.46
N GLY A 193 8.89 7.37 10.82
CA GLY A 193 9.06 8.33 9.73
C GLY A 193 9.06 9.81 10.15
N ILE A 194 9.25 10.13 11.44
CA ILE A 194 9.11 11.49 11.96
C ILE A 194 10.31 12.37 11.58
N ASP A 195 11.53 11.87 11.76
CA ASP A 195 12.75 12.60 11.44
C ASP A 195 13.30 12.25 10.07
N ARG A 196 13.06 11.03 9.61
CA ARG A 196 13.39 10.48 8.29
C ARG A 196 12.43 9.37 7.92
N PRO A 197 12.18 9.08 6.63
CA PRO A 197 11.37 7.93 6.25
C PRO A 197 11.88 6.65 6.89
N THR A 198 10.95 5.79 7.35
CA THR A 198 11.27 4.56 8.08
C THR A 198 10.57 3.38 7.43
N PHE A 199 11.33 2.35 7.05
CA PHE A 199 10.80 1.04 6.71
C PHE A 199 10.74 0.18 7.96
N ILE A 200 9.58 -0.40 8.24
CA ILE A 200 9.47 -1.50 9.19
C ILE A 200 9.34 -2.81 8.40
N TYR A 201 10.04 -3.85 8.81
CA TYR A 201 10.09 -5.10 8.07
C TYR A 201 10.15 -6.32 9.00
N ASP A 202 10.03 -7.52 8.46
CA ASP A 202 10.01 -8.77 9.22
C ASP A 202 8.77 -8.88 10.11
N TYR A 203 7.60 -8.92 9.47
CA TYR A 203 6.32 -9.06 10.14
C TYR A 203 6.14 -10.48 10.72
N PRO A 204 5.38 -10.65 11.82
CA PRO A 204 5.02 -11.99 12.29
C PRO A 204 4.30 -12.81 11.21
N ALA A 205 4.59 -14.12 11.13
CA ALA A 205 4.00 -15.02 10.14
C ALA A 205 2.46 -15.02 10.13
N LYS A 206 1.82 -14.84 11.29
CA LYS A 206 0.35 -14.70 11.41
C LYS A 206 -0.20 -13.53 10.59
N LEU A 207 0.63 -12.54 10.28
CA LEU A 207 0.28 -11.33 9.54
C LEU A 207 0.93 -11.29 8.15
N ALA A 208 1.31 -12.44 7.63
CA ALA A 208 2.02 -12.54 6.36
C ALA A 208 1.16 -12.13 5.15
N ALA A 209 -0.17 -12.20 5.22
CA ALA A 209 -1.05 -11.99 4.06
C ALA A 209 -0.59 -12.82 2.84
N LEU A 210 -0.15 -12.16 1.77
CA LEU A 210 0.34 -12.79 0.53
C LEU A 210 1.89 -12.89 0.49
N ALA A 211 2.57 -12.56 1.59
CA ALA A 211 4.03 -12.59 1.68
C ALA A 211 4.56 -14.01 1.91
N LYS A 212 5.76 -14.27 1.36
CA LYS A 212 6.54 -15.47 1.67
C LYS A 212 7.02 -15.41 3.12
N LEU A 213 7.08 -16.59 3.79
CA LEU A 213 7.78 -16.70 5.07
C LEU A 213 9.29 -16.79 4.85
N LYS A 214 10.06 -16.30 5.81
CA LYS A 214 11.53 -16.39 5.76
C LYS A 214 12.00 -17.84 5.83
N ASP A 215 12.87 -18.24 4.90
CA ASP A 215 13.46 -19.59 4.90
C ASP A 215 14.27 -19.87 6.18
N SER A 216 14.89 -18.85 6.77
CA SER A 216 15.67 -18.96 8.01
C SER A 216 14.83 -18.93 9.29
N ASN A 217 13.59 -18.48 9.23
CA ASN A 217 12.68 -18.36 10.38
C ASN A 217 11.22 -18.31 9.94
N ALA A 218 10.55 -19.44 9.93
CA ALA A 218 9.15 -19.59 9.53
C ALA A 218 8.13 -18.80 10.42
N ASN A 219 8.57 -18.20 11.52
CA ASN A 219 7.71 -17.32 12.33
C ASN A 219 7.69 -15.87 11.82
N VAL A 220 8.43 -15.57 10.75
CA VAL A 220 8.60 -14.23 10.18
C VAL A 220 8.26 -14.24 8.70
N ALA A 221 7.49 -13.25 8.26
CA ALA A 221 7.18 -12.98 6.86
C ALA A 221 8.15 -11.95 6.26
N GLU A 222 8.56 -12.16 5.03
CA GLU A 222 9.34 -11.23 4.22
C GLU A 222 8.46 -10.07 3.71
N ARG A 223 7.92 -9.29 4.66
CA ARG A 223 7.02 -8.16 4.45
C ARG A 223 7.59 -6.90 5.07
N PHE A 224 7.32 -5.76 4.44
CA PHE A 224 7.68 -4.44 4.96
C PHE A 224 6.59 -3.42 4.68
N GLU A 225 6.60 -2.35 5.46
CA GLU A 225 5.82 -1.15 5.23
C GLU A 225 6.72 0.09 5.32
N LEU A 226 6.35 1.14 4.59
CA LEU A 226 7.03 2.44 4.61
C LEU A 226 6.18 3.48 5.31
N TYR A 227 6.79 4.17 6.25
CA TYR A 227 6.19 5.29 6.97
C TYR A 227 6.93 6.60 6.73
N ILE A 228 6.18 7.67 6.48
CA ILE A 228 6.68 9.06 6.46
C ILE A 228 5.74 9.92 7.31
N GLY A 229 6.28 10.54 8.35
CA GLY A 229 5.51 11.42 9.22
C GLY A 229 4.38 10.74 10.00
N GLY A 230 4.52 9.47 10.35
CA GLY A 230 3.49 8.66 11.00
C GLY A 230 2.38 8.19 10.07
N LEU A 231 2.56 8.32 8.75
CA LEU A 231 1.61 7.88 7.74
C LEU A 231 2.20 6.71 6.96
N GLU A 232 1.52 5.57 6.95
CA GLU A 232 1.83 4.43 6.09
C GLU A 232 1.60 4.82 4.63
N LEU A 233 2.64 4.69 3.81
CA LEU A 233 2.61 5.02 2.40
C LEU A 233 2.64 3.79 1.49
N ALA A 234 3.32 2.73 1.91
CA ALA A 234 3.50 1.55 1.07
C ALA A 234 3.59 0.28 1.91
N ASN A 235 3.13 -0.83 1.32
CA ASN A 235 3.22 -2.18 1.84
C ASN A 235 3.77 -3.09 0.73
N GLY A 236 4.82 -3.84 1.02
CA GLY A 236 5.46 -4.71 0.03
C GLY A 236 6.06 -5.96 0.66
N PHE A 237 6.34 -6.95 -0.18
CA PHE A 237 6.84 -8.24 0.30
C PHE A 237 7.50 -9.06 -0.81
N SER A 238 8.30 -10.07 -0.40
CA SER A 238 8.61 -11.19 -1.27
C SER A 238 7.37 -12.04 -1.45
N GLU A 239 7.04 -12.39 -2.68
CA GLU A 239 5.78 -13.02 -3.04
C GLU A 239 5.73 -14.49 -2.63
N LEU A 240 4.60 -14.90 -2.07
CA LEU A 240 4.30 -16.32 -1.87
C LEU A 240 4.01 -16.98 -3.23
N THR A 241 4.80 -17.99 -3.58
CA THR A 241 4.64 -18.74 -4.84
C THR A 241 4.12 -20.16 -4.63
N ASP A 242 4.01 -20.63 -3.39
CA ASP A 242 3.42 -21.93 -3.09
C ASP A 242 1.90 -21.90 -3.26
N VAL A 243 1.40 -22.71 -4.19
CA VAL A 243 -0.03 -22.77 -4.54
C VAL A 243 -0.87 -23.32 -3.39
N HIS A 244 -0.34 -24.33 -2.66
CA HIS A 244 -1.09 -24.96 -1.58
C HIS A 244 -1.21 -24.04 -0.38
N GLU A 245 -0.11 -23.42 0.03
CA GLU A 245 -0.10 -22.45 1.11
C GLU A 245 -0.97 -21.24 0.77
N GLN A 246 -0.88 -20.70 -0.46
CA GLN A 246 -1.69 -19.55 -0.89
C GLN A 246 -3.19 -19.89 -0.86
N ARG A 247 -3.57 -21.08 -1.31
CA ARG A 247 -4.97 -21.54 -1.24
C ARG A 247 -5.45 -21.63 0.20
N GLN A 248 -4.67 -22.26 1.07
CA GLN A 248 -5.00 -22.41 2.48
C GLN A 248 -5.21 -21.04 3.14
N ARG A 249 -4.33 -20.07 2.91
CA ARG A 249 -4.47 -18.69 3.44
C ARG A 249 -5.74 -18.00 2.94
N PHE A 250 -6.11 -18.21 1.69
CA PHE A 250 -7.38 -17.68 1.15
C PHE A 250 -8.59 -18.35 1.79
N GLU A 251 -8.55 -19.64 2.05
CA GLU A 251 -9.62 -20.37 2.74
C GLU A 251 -9.76 -19.88 4.18
N GLU A 252 -8.67 -19.71 4.91
CA GLU A 252 -8.65 -19.15 6.27
C GLU A 252 -9.22 -17.71 6.30
N ALA A 253 -8.80 -16.86 5.37
CA ALA A 253 -9.34 -15.49 5.25
C ALA A 253 -10.86 -15.50 4.95
N GLN A 254 -11.34 -16.42 4.10
CA GLN A 254 -12.77 -16.58 3.83
C GLN A 254 -13.56 -17.03 5.07
N GLU A 255 -12.98 -17.86 5.91
CA GLU A 255 -13.58 -18.28 7.19
C GLU A 255 -13.65 -17.12 8.18
N ALA A 256 -12.56 -16.34 8.30
CA ALA A 256 -12.52 -15.15 9.13
C ALA A 256 -13.56 -14.10 8.68
N ARG A 257 -13.72 -13.89 7.36
CA ARG A 257 -14.77 -13.02 6.79
C ARG A 257 -16.18 -13.52 7.15
N ALA A 258 -16.43 -14.83 6.99
CA ALA A 258 -17.71 -15.41 7.32
C ALA A 258 -18.07 -15.27 8.82
N ALA A 259 -17.07 -15.37 9.71
CA ALA A 259 -17.23 -15.14 11.15
C ALA A 259 -17.65 -13.69 11.48
N LYS A 260 -17.24 -12.73 10.63
CA LYS A 260 -17.66 -11.30 10.71
C LYS A 260 -18.96 -11.01 9.95
N ASN A 261 -19.67 -12.01 9.43
CA ASN A 261 -20.84 -11.88 8.55
C ASN A 261 -20.55 -11.12 7.23
N TRP A 262 -19.31 -11.12 6.76
CA TRP A 262 -18.95 -10.55 5.47
C TRP A 262 -19.12 -11.57 4.35
N ALA A 263 -19.33 -11.07 3.13
CA ALA A 263 -19.50 -11.93 1.96
C ALA A 263 -18.23 -12.72 1.68
N ARG A 264 -18.39 -14.00 1.37
CA ARG A 264 -17.32 -14.83 0.80
C ARG A 264 -17.14 -14.48 -0.68
N TYR A 265 -15.89 -14.36 -1.13
CA TYR A 265 -15.58 -14.14 -2.54
C TYR A 265 -15.41 -15.46 -3.29
N PRO A 266 -15.65 -15.50 -4.60
CA PRO A 266 -15.22 -16.63 -5.41
C PRO A 266 -13.72 -16.84 -5.30
N MET A 267 -13.28 -18.08 -5.19
CA MET A 267 -11.84 -18.41 -5.14
C MET A 267 -11.16 -17.97 -6.46
N PRO A 268 -10.04 -17.20 -6.41
CA PRO A 268 -9.35 -16.70 -7.61
C PRO A 268 -8.52 -17.80 -8.29
N THR A 269 -9.19 -18.83 -8.82
CA THR A 269 -8.58 -20.06 -9.34
C THR A 269 -7.57 -19.80 -10.44
N LYS A 270 -7.82 -18.81 -11.34
CA LYS A 270 -6.87 -18.47 -12.41
C LYS A 270 -5.56 -17.91 -11.87
N PHE A 271 -5.60 -17.15 -10.78
CA PHE A 271 -4.41 -16.68 -10.09
C PHE A 271 -3.69 -17.85 -9.42
N LEU A 272 -4.37 -18.67 -8.63
CA LEU A 272 -3.76 -19.83 -7.98
C LEU A 272 -3.06 -20.76 -8.97
N ASN A 273 -3.67 -21.01 -10.12
CA ASN A 273 -3.04 -21.85 -11.18
C ASN A 273 -1.78 -21.18 -11.75
N SER A 274 -1.72 -19.85 -11.83
CA SER A 274 -0.55 -19.14 -12.37
C SER A 274 0.66 -19.17 -11.43
N LEU A 275 0.48 -19.39 -10.13
CA LEU A 275 1.58 -19.50 -9.16
C LEU A 275 2.56 -20.64 -9.51
N GLN A 276 2.11 -21.69 -10.21
CA GLN A 276 2.97 -22.81 -10.63
C GLN A 276 4.12 -22.39 -11.55
N THR A 277 3.96 -21.29 -12.28
CA THR A 277 4.95 -20.77 -13.23
C THR A 277 5.51 -19.40 -12.79
N MET A 278 5.03 -18.86 -11.66
CA MET A 278 5.49 -17.57 -11.17
C MET A 278 6.91 -17.69 -10.62
N PRO A 279 7.88 -16.90 -11.14
CA PRO A 279 9.24 -16.91 -10.60
C PRO A 279 9.25 -16.31 -9.18
N PRO A 280 10.31 -16.55 -8.39
CA PRO A 280 10.57 -15.74 -7.22
C PRO A 280 10.52 -14.25 -7.59
N CYS A 281 9.81 -13.45 -6.83
CA CYS A 281 9.59 -12.03 -7.14
C CYS A 281 9.20 -11.26 -5.88
N ALA A 282 9.24 -9.95 -5.98
CA ALA A 282 8.76 -9.06 -4.93
C ALA A 282 7.84 -7.99 -5.53
N GLY A 283 6.83 -7.59 -4.76
CA GLY A 283 5.83 -6.59 -5.14
C GLY A 283 5.53 -5.61 -4.02
N ILE A 284 5.06 -4.43 -4.39
CA ILE A 284 4.71 -3.37 -3.46
C ILE A 284 3.52 -2.57 -3.97
N ALA A 285 2.65 -2.19 -3.06
CA ALA A 285 1.56 -1.25 -3.25
C ALA A 285 1.87 0.06 -2.52
N LEU A 286 1.68 1.21 -3.19
CA LEU A 286 1.91 2.55 -2.65
C LEU A 286 0.70 3.45 -2.92
N GLY A 287 0.20 4.09 -1.86
CA GLY A 287 -0.91 5.04 -1.93
C GLY A 287 -0.49 6.39 -2.51
N ILE A 288 -0.83 6.66 -3.75
CA ILE A 288 -0.51 7.93 -4.43
C ILE A 288 -1.16 9.13 -3.72
N ASP A 289 -2.40 8.97 -3.25
CA ASP A 289 -3.12 10.06 -2.61
C ASP A 289 -2.48 10.42 -1.26
N ARG A 290 -2.07 9.44 -0.45
CA ARG A 290 -1.31 9.68 0.79
C ARG A 290 0.05 10.31 0.54
N LEU A 291 0.78 9.90 -0.51
CA LEU A 291 2.04 10.52 -0.90
C LEU A 291 1.82 11.98 -1.34
N ALA A 292 0.73 12.26 -2.06
CA ALA A 292 0.34 13.62 -2.44
C ALA A 292 0.00 14.48 -1.21
N MET A 293 -0.64 13.92 -0.16
CA MET A 293 -0.88 14.62 1.11
C MET A 293 0.43 15.09 1.76
N ILE A 294 1.44 14.21 1.83
CA ILE A 294 2.76 14.54 2.38
C ILE A 294 3.38 15.71 1.61
N LEU A 295 3.38 15.66 0.28
CA LEU A 295 3.96 16.69 -0.57
C LEU A 295 3.18 18.02 -0.55
N ALA A 296 1.85 17.95 -0.43
CA ALA A 296 0.99 19.13 -0.32
C ALA A 296 0.95 19.69 1.12
N ASN A 297 1.55 19.00 2.09
CA ASN A 297 1.53 19.31 3.53
C ASN A 297 0.09 19.51 4.06
N THR A 298 -0.83 18.60 3.69
CA THR A 298 -2.24 18.64 4.11
C THR A 298 -2.60 17.45 4.98
N VAL A 299 -3.49 17.64 5.95
CA VAL A 299 -3.92 16.62 6.93
C VAL A 299 -5.11 15.79 6.44
N THR A 300 -5.77 16.20 5.36
CA THR A 300 -6.90 15.48 4.78
C THR A 300 -6.64 15.07 3.33
N ILE A 301 -7.01 13.83 3.02
CA ILE A 301 -6.91 13.26 1.67
C ILE A 301 -7.81 13.99 0.67
N ASP A 302 -8.89 14.63 1.14
CA ASP A 302 -9.84 15.36 0.33
C ASP A 302 -9.20 16.56 -0.40
N ASP A 303 -8.12 17.13 0.16
CA ASP A 303 -7.41 18.28 -0.42
C ASP A 303 -6.59 17.91 -1.67
N VAL A 304 -6.25 16.63 -1.83
CA VAL A 304 -5.40 16.15 -2.94
C VAL A 304 -6.16 15.39 -4.02
N VAL A 305 -7.49 15.29 -3.90
CA VAL A 305 -8.40 14.76 -4.92
C VAL A 305 -9.36 15.84 -5.38
N ALA A 306 -9.76 15.80 -6.65
CA ALA A 306 -10.66 16.82 -7.20
C ALA A 306 -12.03 16.75 -6.50
N PHE A 307 -12.61 15.55 -6.44
CA PHE A 307 -13.94 15.33 -5.88
C PHE A 307 -13.86 14.22 -4.81
N PRO A 308 -13.91 14.56 -3.50
CA PRO A 308 -14.23 13.58 -2.49
C PRO A 308 -15.71 13.15 -2.63
N PRO A 309 -16.12 12.00 -2.07
CA PRO A 309 -17.48 11.45 -2.26
C PRO A 309 -18.60 12.42 -1.94
N GLU A 310 -18.43 13.25 -0.94
CA GLU A 310 -19.43 14.22 -0.49
C GLU A 310 -19.54 15.48 -1.40
N ALA A 311 -18.66 15.61 -2.37
CA ALA A 311 -18.65 16.71 -3.36
C ALA A 311 -19.19 16.28 -4.75
N LEU A 312 -19.81 15.09 -4.84
CA LEU A 312 -20.42 14.57 -6.06
C LEU A 312 -21.92 14.80 -6.12
#